data_3296bac3e7a2c63468fc93ff718972b2
#
_entry.id   3296bac3e7a2c63468fc93ff718972b2
#
_cell.length_a   1.000
_cell.length_b   1.000
_cell.length_c   1.000
_cell.angle_alpha   90.00
_cell.angle_beta   90.00
_cell.angle_gamma   90.00
#
_symmetry.space_group_name_H-M   'P 1'
#
loop_
_entity.id
_entity.type
_entity.pdbx_description
1 polymer ?
#
loop_
_entity_poly.entity_id
_entity_poly.type
_entity_poly.pdbx_seq_one_letter_code
_entity_poly.pdbx_strand_id
1 'polypeptide(L)' 'MADHRAQELRETGDEELLVALREAKEELFNLRFQEATGQLDNNRRLQTVRRDIARIYTVMRERELGIDRSEASA' A
#
# COMPACT_ATOMS: atom_id res chain seq x y z
N MET A 1 1.11 0.09 -16.12
CA MET A 1 2.24 -0.19 -15.28
C MET A 1 1.90 -0.29 -13.83
N ALA A 2 1.35 0.75 -13.29
CA ALA A 2 1.04 0.77 -11.88
C ALA A 2 0.05 -0.31 -11.47
N ASP A 3 -0.70 -0.79 -12.40
CA ASP A 3 -1.80 -1.70 -12.10
C ASP A 3 -1.36 -3.10 -11.73
N HIS A 4 -0.15 -3.46 -12.08
CA HIS A 4 0.35 -4.77 -11.68
C HIS A 4 0.36 -4.94 -10.18
N ARG A 5 0.75 -3.88 -9.50
CA ARG A 5 0.84 -3.94 -8.06
C ARG A 5 -0.52 -4.09 -7.42
N ALA A 6 -1.50 -3.36 -7.94
CA ALA A 6 -2.84 -3.46 -7.41
C ALA A 6 -3.42 -4.85 -7.62
N GLN A 7 -3.13 -5.45 -8.77
CA GLN A 7 -3.58 -6.81 -9.02
C GLN A 7 -2.95 -7.80 -8.06
N GLU A 8 -1.66 -7.67 -7.85
CA GLU A 8 -0.96 -8.54 -6.92
C GLU A 8 -1.55 -8.43 -5.53
N LEU A 9 -1.88 -7.23 -5.12
CA LEU A 9 -2.46 -7.02 -3.80
C LEU A 9 -3.82 -7.69 -3.69
N ARG A 10 -4.59 -7.65 -4.75
CA ARG A 10 -5.91 -8.28 -4.72
C ARG A 10 -5.85 -9.78 -4.61
N GLU A 11 -4.74 -10.38 -5.07
CA GLU A 11 -4.56 -11.81 -5.01
C GLU A 11 -3.88 -12.25 -3.72
N THR A 12 -3.42 -11.30 -2.93
CA THR A 12 -2.69 -11.59 -1.71
C THR A 12 -3.67 -11.92 -0.58
N GLY A 13 -3.27 -12.83 0.29
CA GLY A 13 -4.08 -13.17 1.45
C GLY A 13 -4.16 -12.06 2.47
N ASP A 14 -5.15 -12.15 3.35
CA ASP A 14 -5.38 -11.09 4.33
C ASP A 14 -4.20 -10.91 5.27
N GLU A 15 -3.62 -12.01 5.72
CA GLU A 15 -2.48 -11.92 6.62
C GLU A 15 -1.29 -11.27 5.95
N GLU A 16 -1.08 -11.62 4.69
CA GLU A 16 0.03 -11.03 3.94
C GLU A 16 -0.20 -9.55 3.71
N LEU A 17 -1.45 -9.15 3.50
CA LEU A 17 -1.76 -7.75 3.37
C LEU A 17 -1.44 -6.97 4.64
N LEU A 18 -1.76 -7.56 5.79
CA LEU A 18 -1.45 -6.91 7.06
C LEU A 18 0.04 -6.77 7.27
N VAL A 19 0.81 -7.80 6.90
CA VAL A 19 2.25 -7.73 7.01
C VAL A 19 2.80 -6.65 6.08
N ALA A 20 2.32 -6.63 4.84
CA ALA A 20 2.77 -5.64 3.87
C ALA A 20 2.44 -4.22 4.36
N LEU A 21 1.26 -4.05 4.94
CA LEU A 21 0.85 -2.76 5.47
C LEU A 21 1.78 -2.31 6.59
N ARG A 22 2.08 -3.22 7.51
CA ARG A 22 2.94 -2.89 8.63
C ARG A 22 4.33 -2.51 8.16
N GLU A 23 4.87 -3.28 7.23
CA GLU A 23 6.20 -2.99 6.71
C GLU A 23 6.23 -1.66 5.98
N ALA A 24 5.19 -1.39 5.19
CA ALA A 24 5.12 -0.13 4.47
C ALA A 24 5.00 1.06 5.43
N LYS A 25 4.25 0.89 6.51
CA LYS A 25 4.13 1.94 7.50
C LYS A 25 5.44 2.22 8.22
N GLU A 26 6.19 1.15 8.50
CA GLU A 26 7.51 1.33 9.10
C GLU A 26 8.44 2.09 8.18
N GLU A 27 8.42 1.74 6.91
CA GLU A 27 9.24 2.44 5.95
C GLU A 27 8.82 3.89 5.83
N LEU A 28 7.52 4.14 5.81
CA LEU A 28 7.02 5.51 5.75
C LEU A 28 7.49 6.32 6.95
N PHE A 29 7.42 5.72 8.13
CA PHE A 29 7.86 6.40 9.33
C PHE A 29 9.34 6.76 9.23
N ASN A 30 10.15 5.81 8.79
CA ASN A 30 11.59 6.06 8.66
C ASN A 30 11.88 7.15 7.64
N LEU A 31 11.18 7.12 6.52
CA LEU A 31 11.37 8.13 5.49
C LEU A 31 10.95 9.51 5.96
N ARG A 32 9.86 9.58 6.70
CA ARG A 32 9.42 10.85 7.26
C ARG A 32 10.41 11.38 8.28
N PHE A 33 10.98 10.49 9.06
CA PHE A 33 12.00 10.87 10.00
C PHE A 33 13.21 11.45 9.28
N GLN A 34 13.64 10.79 8.21
CA GLN A 34 14.76 11.28 7.43
C GLN A 34 14.44 12.64 6.81
N GLU A 35 13.23 12.81 6.34
CA GLU A 35 12.81 14.09 5.78
C GLU A 35 12.88 15.19 6.84
N ALA A 36 12.39 14.89 8.03
CA ALA A 36 12.35 15.87 9.11
C ALA A 36 13.74 16.26 9.57
N THR A 37 14.72 15.35 9.47
CA THR A 37 16.08 15.64 9.88
C THR A 37 16.95 16.13 8.73
N GLY A 38 16.37 16.30 7.55
CA GLY A 38 17.10 16.79 6.40
C GLY A 38 17.99 15.78 5.73
N GLN A 39 17.80 14.51 6.02
CA GLN A 39 18.63 13.46 5.46
C GLN A 39 18.05 12.83 4.20
N LEU A 40 16.82 13.17 3.86
CA LEU A 40 16.15 12.58 2.69
C LEU A 40 16.47 13.41 1.46
N ASP A 41 17.19 12.80 0.53
CA ASP A 41 17.60 13.50 -0.69
C ASP A 41 16.54 13.48 -1.76
N ASN A 42 15.64 12.50 -1.72
CA ASN A 42 14.71 12.28 -2.81
C ASN A 42 13.36 11.86 -2.27
N ASN A 43 12.33 12.62 -2.63
CA ASN A 43 10.96 12.37 -2.18
C ASN A 43 10.27 11.25 -2.90
N ARG A 44 10.85 10.73 -3.96
CA ARG A 44 10.16 9.72 -4.76
C ARG A 44 9.82 8.49 -3.96
N ARG A 45 10.77 8.03 -3.14
CA ARG A 45 10.52 6.84 -2.34
C ARG A 45 9.40 7.08 -1.35
N LEU A 46 9.39 8.25 -0.75
CA LEU A 46 8.34 8.61 0.20
C LEU A 46 6.97 8.57 -0.48
N GLN A 47 6.86 9.15 -1.65
CA GLN A 47 5.60 9.16 -2.38
C GLN A 47 5.20 7.76 -2.82
N THR A 48 6.17 6.96 -3.23
CA THR A 48 5.88 5.59 -3.64
C THR A 48 5.32 4.79 -2.47
N VAL A 49 5.93 4.91 -1.31
CA VAL A 49 5.48 4.18 -0.13
C VAL A 49 4.09 4.63 0.28
N ARG A 50 3.83 5.93 0.26
CA ARG A 50 2.50 6.44 0.58
C ARG A 50 1.46 5.90 -0.38
N ARG A 51 1.80 5.83 -1.64
CA ARG A 51 0.90 5.29 -2.65
C ARG A 51 0.63 3.82 -2.43
N ASP A 52 1.67 3.07 -2.07
CA ASP A 52 1.51 1.65 -1.78
C ASP A 52 0.59 1.42 -0.59
N ILE A 53 0.76 2.22 0.45
CA ILE A 53 -0.09 2.11 1.62
C ILE A 53 -1.55 2.39 1.25
N ALA A 54 -1.77 3.39 0.43
CA ALA A 54 -3.12 3.72 0.00
C ALA A 54 -3.75 2.57 -0.78
N ARG A 55 -2.96 1.91 -1.62
CA ARG A 55 -3.46 0.76 -2.37
C ARG A 55 -3.81 -0.39 -1.46
N ILE A 56 -2.97 -0.65 -0.48
CA ILE A 56 -3.25 -1.74 0.46
C ILE A 56 -4.55 -1.46 1.21
N TYR A 57 -4.72 -0.24 1.68
CA TYR A 57 -5.97 0.13 2.36
C TYR A 57 -7.16 -0.03 1.44
N THR A 58 -7.02 0.34 0.19
CA THR A 58 -8.13 0.21 -0.76
C THR A 58 -8.53 -1.24 -0.92
N VAL A 59 -7.55 -2.12 -1.08
CA VAL A 59 -7.84 -3.54 -1.24
C VAL A 59 -8.49 -4.10 0.02
N MET A 60 -7.98 -3.73 1.18
CA MET A 60 -8.54 -4.21 2.43
C MET A 60 -9.97 -3.73 2.60
N ARG A 61 -10.23 -2.49 2.23
CA ARG A 61 -11.57 -1.96 2.35
C ARG A 61 -12.53 -2.64 1.39
N GLU A 62 -12.07 -2.93 0.18
CA GLU A 62 -12.90 -3.67 -0.77
C GLU A 62 -13.31 -5.02 -0.20
N ARG A 63 -12.38 -5.69 0.45
CA ARG A 63 -12.69 -6.99 1.05
C ARG A 63 -13.63 -6.85 2.23
N GLU A 64 -13.43 -5.83 3.02
CA GLU A 64 -14.29 -5.59 4.17
C GLU A 64 -15.72 -5.34 3.75
N LEU A 65 -15.90 -4.61 2.67
CA LEU A 65 -17.23 -4.31 2.14
C LEU A 65 -17.81 -5.44 1.32
N GLY A 66 -17.03 -6.47 1.07
CA GLY A 66 -17.49 -7.57 0.24
C GLY A 66 -17.55 -7.23 -1.23
N ILE A 67 -16.88 -6.17 -1.64
CA ILE A 67 -16.84 -5.78 -3.04
C ILE A 67 -15.69 -6.49 -3.71
N ASP A 68 -16.03 -7.47 -4.52
CA ASP A 68 -15.05 -8.20 -5.30
C ASP A 68 -15.25 -7.80 -6.76
N ARG A 69 -14.16 -7.55 -7.46
CA ARG A 69 -14.24 -7.14 -8.83
C ARG A 69 -15.00 -8.11 -9.69
N SER A 70 -14.77 -9.39 -9.48
CA SER A 70 -15.48 -10.39 -10.27
C SER A 70 -16.95 -10.38 -9.95
N GLU A 71 -17.32 -10.11 -8.70
CA GLU A 71 -18.73 -10.02 -8.33
C GLU A 71 -19.34 -8.73 -8.82
N ALA A 72 -18.58 -7.67 -8.76
CA ALA A 72 -19.09 -6.38 -9.20
C ALA A 72 -19.44 -6.37 -10.67
N SER A 73 -18.75 -7.19 -11.44
CA SER A 73 -19.03 -7.25 -12.86
C SER A 73 -20.17 -8.19 -13.18
N ALA A 74 -20.65 -8.90 -12.22
CA ALA A 74 -21.85 -9.73 -12.43
C ALA A 74 -23.09 -8.90 -12.25
#